data_dec0a82407e3ee0e19a800b8b851627d
#
_entry.id   dec0a82407e3ee0e19a800b8b851627d
#
_cell.length_a   1.000
_cell.length_b   1.000
_cell.length_c   1.000
_cell.angle_alpha   90.00
_cell.angle_beta   90.00
_cell.angle_gamma   90.00
#
_symmetry.space_group_name_H-M   'P 1'
#
loop_
_entity.id
_entity.type
_entity.pdbx_description
1 polymer ?
#
loop_
_entity_poly.entity_id
_entity_poly.type
_entity_poly.pdbx_seq_one_letter_code
_entity_poly.pdbx_strand_id
1 'polypeptide(L)'
;MKKILTALLLAAILTGLCACAGMPVEPTTESTAAAPSGTTETETTATASTEPETTTAETTEAPKAALSQTYSAARLYHDEFGTLWVQVIAEVQNSGRTPVALGDGTVRLYGNGEQELTVLDHVAPYPQTLKPGERAVYYEEKAIDTQYEGDLTLRLDCSSEPVDEAARYTVSDTELRRSASGSGIRSLTGTVQNGTSRPGELVCVAAVLYDAEKKPLGVLYYYLLEKLQPSASQSFTLEPYRLPDTVRYSDVESFAVYAYPVD
;
A
#
# COMPACT_ATOMS: atom_id res chain seq x y z
N MET A 1 26.27 -19.37 40.23
CA MET A 1 27.71 -19.62 39.98
C MET A 1 27.87 -20.62 38.83
N LYS A 2 28.59 -20.26 37.84
CA LYS A 2 29.15 -20.92 36.61
C LYS A 2 28.62 -20.22 35.34
N LYS A 3 29.38 -19.31 34.87
CA LYS A 3 30.55 -19.23 33.98
C LYS A 3 30.14 -19.13 32.50
N ILE A 4 30.24 -17.91 32.06
CA ILE A 4 30.58 -17.31 30.78
C ILE A 4 31.40 -18.23 29.87
N LEU A 5 31.01 -18.35 28.60
CA LEU A 5 31.92 -18.68 27.52
C LEU A 5 31.66 -17.80 26.31
N THR A 6 32.52 -16.82 26.16
CA THR A 6 32.71 -15.96 25.02
C THR A 6 33.38 -16.77 23.91
N ALA A 7 32.85 -16.78 22.72
CA ALA A 7 33.58 -17.22 21.53
C ALA A 7 33.51 -16.12 20.46
N LEU A 8 34.64 -15.41 20.36
CA LEU A 8 35.04 -14.58 19.23
C LEU A 8 35.36 -15.50 18.04
N LEU A 9 34.82 -15.23 16.88
CA LEU A 9 35.35 -15.74 15.62
C LEU A 9 35.51 -14.58 14.62
N LEU A 10 36.79 -14.26 14.42
CA LEU A 10 37.35 -13.39 13.39
C LEU A 10 37.61 -14.22 12.14
N ALA A 11 37.29 -13.71 10.94
CA ALA A 11 37.95 -13.98 9.67
C ALA A 11 37.04 -13.55 8.53
N ALA A 12 37.41 -12.94 7.52
CA ALA A 12 38.55 -12.62 6.74
C ALA A 12 38.00 -11.97 5.44
N ILE A 13 38.57 -10.88 5.14
CA ILE A 13 38.42 -10.09 3.91
C ILE A 13 38.98 -10.92 2.74
N LEU A 14 38.25 -11.06 1.65
CA LEU A 14 38.82 -11.40 0.36
C LEU A 14 38.35 -10.37 -0.68
N THR A 15 39.26 -9.49 -1.00
CA THR A 15 39.25 -8.60 -2.15
C THR A 15 39.42 -9.40 -3.44
N GLY A 16 38.50 -9.23 -4.38
CA GLY A 16 38.63 -9.70 -5.75
C GLY A 16 38.31 -8.58 -6.71
N LEU A 17 39.38 -7.86 -7.13
CA LEU A 17 39.33 -7.00 -8.32
C LEU A 17 39.22 -7.89 -9.56
N CYS A 18 38.27 -7.60 -10.43
CA CYS A 18 38.36 -7.96 -11.83
C CYS A 18 37.89 -6.78 -12.68
N ALA A 19 38.87 -6.07 -13.22
CA ALA A 19 38.68 -5.07 -14.26
C ALA A 19 38.62 -5.79 -15.61
N CYS A 20 37.61 -5.48 -16.43
CA CYS A 20 37.67 -5.66 -17.87
C CYS A 20 37.03 -4.45 -18.54
N ALA A 21 37.90 -3.74 -19.22
CA ALA A 21 37.62 -2.66 -20.17
C ALA A 21 37.04 -3.24 -21.47
N GLY A 22 36.17 -2.47 -22.14
CA GLY A 22 35.70 -2.81 -23.50
C GLY A 22 34.75 -1.76 -24.02
N MET A 23 35.31 -0.72 -24.57
CA MET A 23 35.14 0.08 -25.79
C MET A 23 33.75 0.53 -26.25
N PRO A 24 33.70 1.78 -26.74
CA PRO A 24 32.48 2.46 -27.18
C PRO A 24 32.20 2.18 -28.67
N VAL A 25 30.93 2.22 -29.04
CA VAL A 25 30.51 2.37 -30.42
C VAL A 25 29.67 3.63 -30.53
N GLU A 26 30.19 4.55 -31.30
CA GLU A 26 29.58 5.82 -31.68
C GLU A 26 28.58 5.66 -32.85
N PRO A 27 27.85 6.72 -33.20
CA PRO A 27 26.54 6.69 -33.80
C PRO A 27 26.59 6.81 -35.34
N THR A 28 25.51 6.40 -35.99
CA THR A 28 25.30 6.75 -37.38
C THR A 28 24.06 7.62 -37.52
N THR A 29 24.35 8.80 -38.01
CA THR A 29 23.50 9.86 -38.52
C THR A 29 22.83 9.49 -39.87
N GLU A 30 21.88 10.39 -40.21
CA GLU A 30 21.30 10.73 -41.51
C GLU A 30 19.94 10.09 -41.82
N SER A 31 18.98 10.75 -42.34
CA SER A 31 18.86 12.10 -42.95
C SER A 31 17.50 12.21 -43.64
N THR A 32 16.99 13.42 -43.68
CA THR A 32 16.30 14.07 -44.83
C THR A 32 14.78 13.88 -44.99
N ALA A 33 14.07 14.91 -44.64
CA ALA A 33 13.33 15.88 -45.43
C ALA A 33 12.33 15.38 -46.48
N ALA A 34 11.10 15.88 -46.42
CA ALA A 34 10.46 16.73 -47.43
C ALA A 34 9.00 17.01 -47.07
N ALA A 35 8.66 18.30 -47.05
CA ALA A 35 7.30 18.79 -47.25
C ALA A 35 7.02 18.83 -48.76
N PRO A 36 5.78 18.87 -49.22
CA PRO A 36 5.33 20.11 -49.84
C PRO A 36 3.91 20.56 -49.50
N SER A 37 3.77 21.85 -49.63
CA SER A 37 2.62 22.71 -49.68
C SER A 37 1.52 22.25 -50.67
N GLY A 38 0.28 22.63 -50.36
CA GLY A 38 -0.82 22.59 -51.31
C GLY A 38 -1.99 23.43 -50.78
N THR A 39 -2.00 24.67 -51.20
CA THR A 39 -3.09 25.67 -51.13
C THR A 39 -4.26 25.26 -52.02
N THR A 40 -5.48 25.40 -51.58
CA THR A 40 -6.59 25.86 -52.43
C THR A 40 -7.75 26.35 -51.55
N GLU A 41 -8.06 27.62 -51.70
CA GLU A 41 -9.28 28.30 -51.28
C GLU A 41 -10.51 27.81 -52.03
N THR A 42 -11.64 27.77 -51.39
CA THR A 42 -12.92 28.10 -52.04
C THR A 42 -13.91 28.56 -51.00
N GLU A 43 -14.25 29.83 -51.09
CA GLU A 43 -15.41 30.46 -50.40
C GLU A 43 -16.73 29.82 -50.86
N THR A 44 -17.63 29.64 -49.91
CA THR A 44 -19.07 29.73 -50.21
C THR A 44 -19.82 30.22 -48.96
N THR A 45 -20.35 31.39 -49.09
CA THR A 45 -21.23 32.09 -48.18
C THR A 45 -22.58 31.40 -48.12
N ALA A 46 -23.05 31.01 -46.93
CA ALA A 46 -24.44 30.77 -46.68
C ALA A 46 -24.80 31.29 -45.27
N THR A 47 -25.58 32.38 -45.27
CA THR A 47 -26.22 32.98 -44.11
C THR A 47 -27.34 32.07 -43.62
N ALA A 48 -27.19 31.52 -42.44
CA ALA A 48 -28.31 30.91 -41.71
C ALA A 48 -28.38 31.57 -40.31
N SER A 49 -29.50 32.22 -40.08
CA SER A 49 -29.95 32.74 -38.80
C SER A 49 -30.05 31.61 -37.79
N THR A 50 -29.24 31.62 -36.77
CA THR A 50 -29.34 30.67 -35.68
C THR A 50 -29.74 31.42 -34.42
N GLU A 51 -30.94 31.11 -33.95
CA GLU A 51 -31.49 31.37 -32.63
C GLU A 51 -30.48 30.99 -31.55
N PRO A 52 -30.27 31.77 -30.48
CA PRO A 52 -29.32 31.40 -29.42
C PRO A 52 -29.85 30.20 -28.64
N GLU A 53 -29.28 29.04 -28.91
CA GLU A 53 -29.43 27.91 -27.99
C GLU A 53 -28.81 28.29 -26.64
N THR A 54 -29.69 28.40 -25.66
CA THR A 54 -29.29 28.51 -24.25
C THR A 54 -28.61 27.19 -23.86
N THR A 55 -27.29 27.17 -24.01
CA THR A 55 -26.49 26.09 -23.45
C THR A 55 -26.60 26.19 -21.93
N THR A 56 -27.47 25.38 -21.37
CA THR A 56 -27.47 25.12 -19.92
C THR A 56 -26.11 24.58 -19.57
N ALA A 57 -25.25 25.41 -18.98
CA ALA A 57 -24.01 24.95 -18.42
C ALA A 57 -24.33 23.88 -17.39
N GLU A 58 -24.07 22.63 -17.73
CA GLU A 58 -24.09 21.54 -16.78
C GLU A 58 -23.10 21.89 -15.68
N THR A 59 -23.61 22.29 -14.52
CA THR A 59 -22.80 22.53 -13.33
C THR A 59 -22.18 21.17 -12.98
N THR A 60 -20.96 20.95 -13.44
CA THR A 60 -20.18 19.77 -13.04
C THR A 60 -19.98 19.89 -11.54
N GLU A 61 -20.80 19.19 -10.79
CA GLU A 61 -20.65 19.03 -9.36
C GLU A 61 -19.23 18.52 -9.10
N ALA A 62 -18.47 19.22 -8.23
CA ALA A 62 -17.11 18.83 -7.91
C ALA A 62 -17.11 17.36 -7.46
N PRO A 63 -16.18 16.51 -7.95
CA PRO A 63 -16.18 15.09 -7.67
C PRO A 63 -16.08 14.90 -6.15
N LYS A 64 -17.12 14.33 -5.59
CA LYS A 64 -17.23 14.10 -4.16
C LYS A 64 -16.30 12.97 -3.77
N ALA A 65 -15.41 13.21 -2.80
CA ALA A 65 -14.71 12.16 -2.11
C ALA A 65 -15.75 11.24 -1.44
N ALA A 66 -15.68 9.96 -1.71
CA ALA A 66 -16.61 8.99 -1.13
C ALA A 66 -15.84 7.71 -0.77
N LEU A 67 -15.98 7.30 0.50
CA LEU A 67 -15.48 6.01 0.97
C LEU A 67 -16.66 5.05 1.16
N SER A 68 -16.44 3.80 0.81
CA SER A 68 -17.34 2.70 1.13
C SER A 68 -16.57 1.60 1.83
N GLN A 69 -17.08 1.13 2.98
CA GLN A 69 -16.52 -0.04 3.64
C GLN A 69 -16.95 -1.30 2.86
N THR A 70 -15.98 -2.11 2.46
CA THR A 70 -16.21 -3.31 1.63
C THR A 70 -16.07 -4.60 2.43
N TYR A 71 -15.32 -4.57 3.53
CA TYR A 71 -15.11 -5.73 4.40
C TYR A 71 -14.80 -5.27 5.83
N SER A 72 -15.17 -6.09 6.82
CA SER A 72 -14.69 -5.95 8.19
C SER A 72 -14.68 -7.30 8.91
N ALA A 73 -13.67 -7.50 9.73
CA ALA A 73 -13.53 -8.65 10.59
C ALA A 73 -12.75 -8.29 11.85
N ALA A 74 -13.09 -8.96 12.94
CA ALA A 74 -12.29 -8.96 14.16
C ALA A 74 -12.09 -10.41 14.60
N ARG A 75 -10.90 -10.72 15.11
CA ARG A 75 -10.54 -12.07 15.58
C ARG A 75 -9.87 -11.97 16.94
N LEU A 76 -10.23 -12.88 17.84
CA LEU A 76 -9.52 -13.07 19.09
C LEU A 76 -8.56 -14.24 18.94
N TYR A 77 -7.37 -14.11 19.50
CA TYR A 77 -6.40 -15.19 19.57
C TYR A 77 -5.51 -15.02 20.80
N HIS A 78 -4.90 -16.12 21.26
CA HIS A 78 -3.91 -16.08 22.32
C HIS A 78 -2.54 -16.25 21.72
N ASP A 79 -1.57 -15.46 22.18
CA ASP A 79 -0.17 -15.67 21.87
C ASP A 79 0.41 -16.86 22.65
N GLU A 80 1.67 -17.19 22.42
CA GLU A 80 2.38 -18.29 23.08
C GLU A 80 2.50 -18.10 24.61
N PHE A 81 2.29 -16.88 25.11
CA PHE A 81 2.31 -16.55 26.54
C PHE A 81 0.91 -16.55 27.16
N GLY A 82 -0.12 -16.81 26.39
CA GLY A 82 -1.52 -16.82 26.82
C GLY A 82 -2.15 -15.44 26.91
N THR A 83 -1.51 -14.39 26.40
CA THR A 83 -2.09 -13.05 26.29
C THR A 83 -3.18 -13.05 25.24
N LEU A 84 -4.35 -12.51 25.57
CA LEU A 84 -5.44 -12.37 24.61
C LEU A 84 -5.20 -11.13 23.72
N TRP A 85 -5.18 -11.35 22.43
CA TRP A 85 -5.05 -10.33 21.40
C TRP A 85 -6.33 -10.23 20.58
N VAL A 86 -6.59 -9.03 20.08
CA VAL A 86 -7.57 -8.79 19.04
C VAL A 86 -6.87 -8.30 17.78
N GLN A 87 -7.19 -8.94 16.66
CA GLN A 87 -6.86 -8.44 15.33
C GLN A 87 -8.10 -7.76 14.74
N VAL A 88 -7.96 -6.56 14.25
CA VAL A 88 -9.02 -5.84 13.54
C VAL A 88 -8.60 -5.59 12.10
N ILE A 89 -9.53 -5.84 11.18
CA ILE A 89 -9.35 -5.64 9.75
C ILE A 89 -10.60 -4.95 9.22
N ALA A 90 -10.46 -3.77 8.61
CA ALA A 90 -11.55 -3.12 7.90
C ALA A 90 -11.06 -2.59 6.55
N GLU A 91 -11.65 -3.07 5.47
CA GLU A 91 -11.30 -2.62 4.12
C GLU A 91 -12.28 -1.53 3.68
N VAL A 92 -11.72 -0.44 3.15
CA VAL A 92 -12.47 0.66 2.55
C VAL A 92 -12.04 0.85 1.10
N GLN A 93 -12.96 1.33 0.27
CA GLN A 93 -12.72 1.65 -1.13
C GLN A 93 -13.03 3.12 -1.39
N ASN A 94 -12.18 3.79 -2.16
CA ASN A 94 -12.51 5.08 -2.72
C ASN A 94 -13.51 4.91 -3.87
N SER A 95 -14.78 5.08 -3.58
CA SER A 95 -15.86 5.05 -4.58
C SER A 95 -16.09 6.40 -5.27
N GLY A 96 -15.33 7.43 -4.89
CA GLY A 96 -15.33 8.77 -5.49
C GLY A 96 -14.57 8.83 -6.82
N ARG A 97 -14.44 10.04 -7.35
CA ARG A 97 -13.78 10.32 -8.64
C ARG A 97 -12.45 11.03 -8.48
N THR A 98 -12.09 11.44 -7.26
CA THR A 98 -10.82 12.09 -6.92
C THR A 98 -9.98 11.22 -6.01
N PRO A 99 -8.65 11.30 -6.08
CA PRO A 99 -7.80 10.69 -5.07
C PRO A 99 -8.11 11.26 -3.68
N VAL A 100 -7.95 10.44 -2.65
CA VAL A 100 -8.18 10.82 -1.26
C VAL A 100 -7.02 10.39 -0.37
N ALA A 101 -6.69 11.22 0.62
CA ALA A 101 -5.90 10.84 1.77
C ALA A 101 -6.84 10.34 2.87
N LEU A 102 -6.43 9.29 3.56
CA LEU A 102 -7.14 8.68 4.68
C LEU A 102 -6.47 9.11 5.98
N GLY A 103 -7.29 9.56 6.94
CA GLY A 103 -6.83 9.72 8.31
C GLY A 103 -6.82 8.38 9.05
N ASP A 104 -6.17 8.36 10.22
CA ASP A 104 -6.28 7.23 11.14
C ASP A 104 -7.74 6.99 11.49
N GLY A 105 -8.09 5.71 11.65
CA GLY A 105 -9.42 5.29 12.05
C GLY A 105 -9.54 5.06 13.54
N THR A 106 -10.77 5.15 14.05
CA THR A 106 -11.16 4.61 15.35
C THR A 106 -11.99 3.36 15.12
N VAL A 107 -11.57 2.24 15.69
CA VAL A 107 -12.30 0.97 15.63
C VAL A 107 -12.93 0.68 16.97
N ARG A 108 -14.26 0.50 16.98
CA ARG A 108 -15.02 0.05 18.15
C ARG A 108 -15.40 -1.41 17.98
N LEU A 109 -15.08 -2.20 18.96
CA LEU A 109 -15.40 -3.62 19.01
C LEU A 109 -16.55 -3.88 19.94
N TYR A 110 -17.49 -4.67 19.47
CA TYR A 110 -18.66 -5.08 20.23
C TYR A 110 -18.74 -6.61 20.29
N GLY A 111 -19.10 -7.11 21.46
CA GLY A 111 -19.45 -8.50 21.69
C GLY A 111 -20.94 -8.69 21.81
N ASN A 112 -21.48 -9.83 21.39
CA ASN A 112 -22.90 -10.18 21.46
C ASN A 112 -23.84 -9.07 20.92
N GLY A 113 -23.36 -8.34 19.88
CA GLY A 113 -24.11 -7.34 19.16
C GLY A 113 -24.07 -5.92 19.71
N GLU A 114 -23.98 -5.69 21.01
CA GLU A 114 -24.12 -4.34 21.59
C GLU A 114 -23.14 -3.99 22.72
N GLN A 115 -22.52 -4.96 23.36
CA GLN A 115 -21.58 -4.68 24.44
C GLN A 115 -20.25 -4.18 23.85
N GLU A 116 -19.90 -2.91 24.04
CA GLU A 116 -18.58 -2.39 23.67
C GLU A 116 -17.51 -3.07 24.55
N LEU A 117 -16.58 -3.76 23.89
CA LEU A 117 -15.48 -4.49 24.54
C LEU A 117 -14.23 -3.62 24.64
N THR A 118 -13.89 -2.93 23.57
CA THR A 118 -12.72 -2.05 23.51
C THR A 118 -12.83 -1.07 22.35
N VAL A 119 -12.05 0.00 22.46
CA VAL A 119 -11.83 0.98 21.38
C VAL A 119 -10.35 0.99 21.04
N LEU A 120 -10.06 0.93 19.75
CA LEU A 120 -8.74 1.11 19.18
C LEU A 120 -8.71 2.45 18.46
N ASP A 121 -7.96 3.39 19.01
CA ASP A 121 -7.71 4.69 18.38
C ASP A 121 -6.44 4.62 17.53
N HIS A 122 -6.36 5.50 16.53
CA HIS A 122 -5.20 5.61 15.64
C HIS A 122 -4.87 4.34 14.85
N VAL A 123 -5.91 3.62 14.41
CA VAL A 123 -5.73 2.48 13.50
C VAL A 123 -5.34 3.02 12.13
N ALA A 124 -4.14 2.67 11.68
CA ALA A 124 -3.59 3.17 10.44
C ALA A 124 -4.19 2.48 9.20
N PRO A 125 -4.47 3.22 8.11
CA PRO A 125 -4.83 2.65 6.82
C PRO A 125 -3.60 2.28 5.99
N TYR A 126 -3.70 1.18 5.26
CA TYR A 126 -2.68 0.70 4.32
C TYR A 126 -3.29 0.45 2.93
N PRO A 127 -2.97 1.30 1.91
CA PRO A 127 -2.18 2.53 1.96
C PRO A 127 -2.96 3.76 2.50
N GLN A 128 -2.23 4.83 2.86
CA GLN A 128 -2.83 6.07 3.39
C GLN A 128 -3.51 6.96 2.34
N THR A 129 -3.23 6.78 1.07
CA THR A 129 -3.89 7.52 -0.01
C THR A 129 -4.51 6.55 -1.00
N LEU A 130 -5.62 6.91 -1.62
CA LEU A 130 -6.32 6.05 -2.58
C LEU A 130 -6.65 6.80 -3.86
N LYS A 131 -6.33 6.23 -5.01
CA LYS A 131 -6.92 6.63 -6.29
C LYS A 131 -8.39 6.18 -6.36
N PRO A 132 -9.20 6.76 -7.28
CA PRO A 132 -10.53 6.24 -7.54
C PRO A 132 -10.54 4.74 -7.81
N GLY A 133 -11.41 4.01 -7.11
CA GLY A 133 -11.53 2.56 -7.19
C GLY A 133 -10.52 1.75 -6.36
N GLU A 134 -9.44 2.35 -5.86
CA GLU A 134 -8.48 1.65 -5.00
C GLU A 134 -9.04 1.38 -3.60
N ARG A 135 -8.40 0.44 -2.90
CA ARG A 135 -8.77 0.00 -1.55
C ARG A 135 -7.62 0.18 -0.58
N ALA A 136 -7.96 0.44 0.67
CA ALA A 136 -7.05 0.40 1.82
C ALA A 136 -7.62 -0.50 2.90
N VAL A 137 -6.72 -1.04 3.72
CA VAL A 137 -7.08 -1.85 4.88
C VAL A 137 -6.63 -1.13 6.14
N TYR A 138 -7.56 -0.79 7.01
CA TYR A 138 -7.31 -0.41 8.39
C TYR A 138 -6.97 -1.68 9.17
N TYR A 139 -5.81 -1.70 9.78
CA TYR A 139 -5.28 -2.88 10.43
C TYR A 139 -4.61 -2.54 11.75
N GLU A 140 -4.95 -3.26 12.80
CA GLU A 140 -4.28 -3.19 14.08
C GLU A 140 -4.41 -4.52 14.84
N GLU A 141 -3.42 -4.79 15.67
CA GLU A 141 -3.43 -5.84 16.66
C GLU A 141 -3.13 -5.26 18.03
N LYS A 142 -3.95 -5.60 19.00
CA LYS A 142 -3.85 -5.09 20.36
C LYS A 142 -4.11 -6.18 21.38
N ALA A 143 -3.25 -6.25 22.38
CA ALA A 143 -3.56 -7.04 23.59
C ALA A 143 -4.74 -6.40 24.32
N ILE A 144 -5.69 -7.22 24.71
CA ILE A 144 -6.89 -6.77 25.44
C ILE A 144 -7.00 -7.48 26.78
N ASP A 145 -7.45 -6.74 27.78
CA ASP A 145 -7.67 -7.26 29.14
C ASP A 145 -9.17 -7.56 29.34
N THR A 146 -9.68 -8.48 28.54
CA THR A 146 -11.05 -8.97 28.69
C THR A 146 -11.09 -10.46 28.44
N GLN A 147 -11.91 -11.17 29.17
CA GLN A 147 -12.21 -12.58 28.90
C GLN A 147 -13.53 -12.62 28.15
N TYR A 148 -13.45 -12.62 26.84
CA TYR A 148 -14.60 -12.69 25.97
C TYR A 148 -14.46 -13.86 25.00
N GLU A 149 -15.49 -14.68 24.96
CA GLU A 149 -15.63 -15.78 24.01
C GLU A 149 -16.97 -15.59 23.31
N GLY A 150 -16.98 -15.25 22.04
CA GLY A 150 -18.20 -15.04 21.28
C GLY A 150 -17.97 -14.30 19.96
N ASP A 151 -19.06 -14.00 19.29
CA ASP A 151 -19.03 -13.29 18.02
C ASP A 151 -18.68 -11.82 18.24
N LEU A 152 -17.76 -11.33 17.43
CA LEU A 152 -17.34 -9.93 17.41
C LEU A 152 -17.97 -9.18 16.25
N THR A 153 -18.37 -7.96 16.51
CA THR A 153 -18.71 -7.00 15.50
C THR A 153 -17.80 -5.78 15.60
N LEU A 154 -17.50 -5.18 14.46
CA LEU A 154 -16.57 -4.06 14.32
C LEU A 154 -17.28 -2.88 13.67
N ARG A 155 -17.06 -1.68 14.22
CA ARG A 155 -17.43 -0.41 13.57
C ARG A 155 -16.16 0.42 13.38
N LEU A 156 -15.91 0.82 12.12
CA LEU A 156 -14.83 1.73 11.76
C LEU A 156 -15.42 3.14 11.59
N ASP A 157 -14.81 4.10 12.27
CA ASP A 157 -14.99 5.53 12.03
C ASP A 157 -13.68 6.09 11.48
N CYS A 158 -13.70 6.59 10.25
CA CYS A 158 -12.54 7.10 9.56
C CYS A 158 -12.88 8.33 8.71
N SER A 159 -11.88 9.17 8.49
CA SER A 159 -12.01 10.37 7.67
C SER A 159 -11.24 10.24 6.36
N SER A 160 -11.63 11.05 5.38
CA SER A 160 -10.88 11.19 4.15
C SER A 160 -10.95 12.62 3.65
N GLU A 161 -9.86 13.07 3.03
CA GLU A 161 -9.76 14.38 2.40
C GLU A 161 -9.33 14.22 0.94
N PRO A 162 -9.90 15.02 0.00
CA PRO A 162 -9.44 15.04 -1.37
C PRO A 162 -7.98 15.49 -1.44
N VAL A 163 -7.20 14.82 -2.29
CA VAL A 163 -5.82 15.21 -2.61
C VAL A 163 -5.64 15.29 -4.12
N ASP A 164 -4.66 16.06 -4.58
CA ASP A 164 -4.39 16.19 -6.01
C ASP A 164 -3.84 14.89 -6.60
N GLU A 165 -3.03 14.19 -5.82
CA GLU A 165 -2.38 12.95 -6.25
C GLU A 165 -2.21 11.96 -5.09
N ALA A 166 -2.44 10.68 -5.36
CA ALA A 166 -2.06 9.60 -4.46
C ALA A 166 -0.60 9.22 -4.73
N ALA A 167 0.31 9.82 -3.96
CA ALA A 167 1.74 9.56 -4.10
C ALA A 167 2.07 8.07 -3.88
N ARG A 168 2.82 7.49 -4.82
CA ARG A 168 3.26 6.09 -4.78
C ARG A 168 4.66 5.96 -5.34
N TYR A 169 5.43 5.08 -4.73
CA TYR A 169 6.68 4.59 -5.29
C TYR A 169 6.44 3.29 -6.03
N THR A 170 7.31 3.00 -7.01
CA THR A 170 7.22 1.74 -7.76
C THR A 170 7.76 0.59 -6.91
N VAL A 171 7.02 -0.52 -6.89
CA VAL A 171 7.44 -1.75 -6.22
C VAL A 171 7.61 -2.85 -7.26
N SER A 172 8.71 -3.59 -7.19
CA SER A 172 9.04 -4.72 -8.08
C SER A 172 9.66 -5.88 -7.31
N ASP A 173 9.84 -7.00 -8.01
CA ASP A 173 10.54 -8.20 -7.56
C ASP A 173 10.02 -8.75 -6.22
N THR A 174 8.70 -8.70 -6.05
CA THR A 174 8.05 -9.12 -4.80
C THR A 174 7.95 -10.64 -4.70
N GLU A 175 8.34 -11.18 -3.54
CA GLU A 175 8.27 -12.61 -3.23
C GLU A 175 7.79 -12.85 -1.81
N LEU A 176 6.69 -13.58 -1.66
CA LEU A 176 6.21 -14.07 -0.37
C LEU A 176 6.90 -15.39 -0.05
N ARG A 177 7.55 -15.48 1.11
CA ARG A 177 8.34 -16.63 1.53
C ARG A 177 7.71 -17.37 2.70
N ARG A 178 7.67 -18.69 2.58
CA ARG A 178 7.22 -19.60 3.63
C ARG A 178 8.30 -19.77 4.70
N SER A 179 7.89 -19.93 5.96
CA SER A 179 8.79 -20.34 7.04
C SER A 179 9.35 -21.73 6.78
N ALA A 180 10.66 -21.90 7.02
CA ALA A 180 11.33 -23.19 6.86
C ALA A 180 10.88 -24.23 7.90
N SER A 181 10.42 -23.79 9.07
CA SER A 181 10.08 -24.64 10.22
C SER A 181 8.58 -24.91 10.37
N GLY A 182 7.72 -24.40 9.47
CA GLY A 182 6.28 -24.54 9.67
C GLY A 182 5.41 -24.10 8.51
N SER A 183 4.13 -23.91 8.81
CA SER A 183 3.11 -23.47 7.86
C SER A 183 3.04 -21.92 7.75
N GLY A 184 3.73 -21.19 8.60
CA GLY A 184 3.66 -19.73 8.68
C GLY A 184 4.35 -19.01 7.54
N ILE A 185 4.13 -17.71 7.48
CA ILE A 185 4.83 -16.78 6.59
C ILE A 185 6.17 -16.43 7.25
N ARG A 186 7.25 -16.44 6.47
CA ARG A 186 8.56 -15.99 6.90
C ARG A 186 8.73 -14.48 6.68
N SER A 187 8.49 -14.04 5.45
CA SER A 187 8.66 -12.65 5.03
C SER A 187 8.07 -12.42 3.66
N LEU A 188 7.87 -11.15 3.31
CA LEU A 188 7.67 -10.69 1.96
C LEU A 188 8.82 -9.75 1.60
N THR A 189 9.54 -10.02 0.52
CA THR A 189 10.68 -9.22 0.05
C THR A 189 10.34 -8.54 -1.26
N GLY A 190 11.10 -7.50 -1.60
CA GLY A 190 10.97 -6.79 -2.87
C GLY A 190 11.92 -5.61 -2.98
N THR A 191 11.72 -4.80 -4.00
CA THR A 191 12.47 -3.58 -4.27
C THR A 191 11.49 -2.42 -4.43
N VAL A 192 11.79 -1.30 -3.78
CA VAL A 192 11.06 -0.04 -3.96
C VAL A 192 11.94 0.96 -4.69
N GLN A 193 11.36 1.70 -5.65
CA GLN A 193 12.04 2.73 -6.41
C GLN A 193 11.27 4.06 -6.32
N ASN A 194 12.01 5.12 -6.01
CA ASN A 194 11.48 6.47 -6.04
C ASN A 194 11.55 7.05 -7.46
N GLY A 195 10.45 6.97 -8.18
CA GLY A 195 10.33 7.57 -9.52
C GLY A 195 10.03 9.08 -9.51
N THR A 196 9.96 9.72 -8.34
CA THR A 196 9.65 11.15 -8.21
C THR A 196 10.92 12.00 -8.22
N SER A 197 10.76 13.32 -8.35
CA SER A 197 11.86 14.28 -8.27
C SER A 197 12.21 14.72 -6.83
N ARG A 198 11.46 14.22 -5.83
CA ARG A 198 11.65 14.58 -4.41
C ARG A 198 12.12 13.37 -3.62
N PRO A 199 12.99 13.56 -2.61
CA PRO A 199 13.34 12.48 -1.71
C PRO A 199 12.12 12.05 -0.87
N GLY A 200 11.99 10.75 -0.61
CA GLY A 200 11.08 10.21 0.39
C GLY A 200 11.76 10.26 1.76
N GLU A 201 11.33 11.18 2.62
CA GLU A 201 11.93 11.38 3.94
C GLU A 201 11.63 10.20 4.87
N LEU A 202 10.39 9.76 4.90
CA LEU A 202 9.92 8.54 5.55
C LEU A 202 9.03 7.80 4.56
N VAL A 203 9.35 6.54 4.30
CA VAL A 203 8.62 5.71 3.34
C VAL A 203 8.06 4.49 4.06
N CYS A 204 6.76 4.32 4.01
CA CYS A 204 6.10 3.09 4.42
C CYS A 204 6.03 2.13 3.22
N VAL A 205 6.46 0.90 3.45
CA VAL A 205 6.18 -0.23 2.55
C VAL A 205 5.21 -1.15 3.28
N ALA A 206 4.07 -1.40 2.66
CA ALA A 206 3.03 -2.23 3.24
C ALA A 206 2.52 -3.26 2.23
N ALA A 207 2.23 -4.47 2.69
CA ALA A 207 1.64 -5.54 1.91
C ALA A 207 0.36 -6.03 2.57
N VAL A 208 -0.75 -5.95 1.85
CA VAL A 208 -2.02 -6.55 2.25
C VAL A 208 -2.08 -7.97 1.69
N LEU A 209 -2.32 -8.95 2.55
CA LEU A 209 -2.45 -10.36 2.21
C LEU A 209 -3.92 -10.70 2.04
N TYR A 210 -4.27 -11.46 1.00
CA TYR A 210 -5.64 -11.83 0.67
C TYR A 210 -5.80 -13.35 0.54
N ASP A 211 -6.95 -13.85 0.97
CA ASP A 211 -7.39 -15.22 0.74
C ASP A 211 -7.93 -15.45 -0.68
N ALA A 212 -8.42 -16.67 -0.95
CA ALA A 212 -9.00 -17.05 -2.24
C ALA A 212 -10.31 -16.28 -2.57
N GLU A 213 -11.04 -15.82 -1.56
CA GLU A 213 -12.24 -14.99 -1.68
C GLU A 213 -11.91 -13.49 -1.77
N LYS A 214 -10.62 -13.13 -1.83
CA LYS A 214 -10.11 -11.75 -1.82
C LYS A 214 -10.46 -10.97 -0.55
N LYS A 215 -10.63 -11.66 0.56
CA LYS A 215 -10.77 -11.03 1.87
C LYS A 215 -9.38 -10.78 2.46
N PRO A 216 -9.13 -9.62 3.07
CA PRO A 216 -7.84 -9.35 3.70
C PRO A 216 -7.63 -10.25 4.92
N LEU A 217 -6.47 -10.86 4.99
CA LEU A 217 -6.01 -11.71 6.09
C LEU A 217 -5.19 -10.93 7.13
N GLY A 218 -4.49 -9.90 6.67
CA GLY A 218 -3.64 -9.05 7.48
C GLY A 218 -2.73 -8.18 6.66
N VAL A 219 -1.90 -7.39 7.34
CA VAL A 219 -0.98 -6.44 6.73
C VAL A 219 0.43 -6.66 7.29
N LEU A 220 1.41 -6.76 6.40
CA LEU A 220 2.83 -6.66 6.74
C LEU A 220 3.28 -5.25 6.39
N TYR A 221 4.01 -4.56 7.27
CA TYR A 221 4.51 -3.24 6.96
C TYR A 221 5.86 -2.95 7.60
N TYR A 222 6.58 -2.01 6.99
CA TYR A 222 7.88 -1.55 7.45
C TYR A 222 8.12 -0.11 7.00
N TYR A 223 8.80 0.66 7.83
CA TYR A 223 9.27 2.00 7.47
C TYR A 223 10.74 1.93 7.09
N LEU A 224 11.07 2.44 5.89
CA LEU A 224 12.47 2.50 5.48
C LEU A 224 13.23 3.43 6.42
N LEU A 225 14.37 2.95 6.94
CA LEU A 225 15.20 3.70 7.89
C LEU A 225 16.00 4.83 7.22
N GLU A 226 16.20 4.72 5.92
CA GLU A 226 16.97 5.68 5.13
C GLU A 226 16.05 6.39 4.14
N LYS A 227 16.37 7.66 3.90
CA LYS A 227 15.67 8.47 2.88
C LYS A 227 15.83 7.84 1.50
N LEU A 228 14.72 7.67 0.82
CA LEU A 228 14.71 7.15 -0.55
C LEU A 228 14.93 8.32 -1.54
N GLN A 229 16.17 8.48 -2.00
CA GLN A 229 16.52 9.55 -2.93
C GLN A 229 15.79 9.41 -4.28
N PRO A 230 15.62 10.53 -5.04
CA PRO A 230 15.09 10.49 -6.40
C PRO A 230 15.84 9.47 -7.27
N SER A 231 15.11 8.68 -8.03
CA SER A 231 15.61 7.61 -8.90
C SER A 231 16.35 6.47 -8.19
N ALA A 232 16.50 6.52 -6.85
CA ALA A 232 17.11 5.44 -6.09
C ALA A 232 16.15 4.26 -5.92
N SER A 233 16.75 3.07 -5.79
CA SER A 233 16.04 1.85 -5.43
C SER A 233 16.61 1.28 -4.15
N GLN A 234 15.75 0.68 -3.32
CA GLN A 234 16.09 0.04 -2.07
C GLN A 234 15.33 -1.27 -1.92
N SER A 235 16.03 -2.33 -1.53
CA SER A 235 15.37 -3.60 -1.19
C SER A 235 14.72 -3.51 0.18
N PHE A 236 13.60 -4.21 0.35
CA PHE A 236 12.90 -4.30 1.62
C PHE A 236 12.59 -5.75 1.99
N THR A 237 12.38 -5.94 3.29
CA THR A 237 11.88 -7.20 3.85
C THR A 237 10.79 -6.85 4.86
N LEU A 238 9.58 -7.35 4.62
CA LEU A 238 8.45 -7.27 5.54
C LEU A 238 8.38 -8.57 6.32
N GLU A 239 8.41 -8.49 7.63
CA GLU A 239 8.29 -9.64 8.53
C GLU A 239 6.92 -9.67 9.20
N PRO A 240 6.39 -10.85 9.56
CA PRO A 240 5.02 -11.00 10.05
C PRO A 240 4.90 -10.72 11.56
N TYR A 241 5.57 -9.68 12.09
CA TYR A 241 5.58 -9.37 13.53
C TYR A 241 4.19 -9.09 14.12
N ARG A 242 3.26 -8.65 13.27
CA ARG A 242 1.90 -8.31 13.67
C ARG A 242 0.87 -9.10 12.86
N LEU A 243 1.17 -10.34 12.59
CA LEU A 243 0.26 -11.24 11.90
C LEU A 243 -0.01 -12.44 12.82
N PRO A 244 -1.27 -12.78 13.11
CA PRO A 244 -1.58 -13.93 13.95
C PRO A 244 -0.97 -15.23 13.40
N ASP A 245 -0.43 -16.06 14.26
CA ASP A 245 0.12 -17.38 13.91
C ASP A 245 -0.92 -18.30 13.24
N THR A 246 -2.20 -17.97 13.36
CA THR A 246 -3.30 -18.64 12.68
C THR A 246 -3.34 -18.36 11.19
N VAL A 247 -2.72 -17.27 10.71
CA VAL A 247 -2.59 -16.98 9.29
C VAL A 247 -1.41 -17.76 8.70
N ARG A 248 -1.71 -18.72 7.85
CA ARG A 248 -0.71 -19.61 7.24
C ARG A 248 -0.32 -19.13 5.85
N TYR A 249 0.86 -19.51 5.41
CA TYR A 249 1.30 -19.28 4.04
C TYR A 249 0.33 -19.83 2.98
N SER A 250 -0.28 -21.00 3.26
CA SER A 250 -1.27 -21.64 2.38
C SER A 250 -2.60 -20.89 2.29
N ASP A 251 -2.89 -19.99 3.22
CA ASP A 251 -4.14 -19.25 3.24
C ASP A 251 -4.06 -18.01 2.36
N VAL A 252 -2.83 -17.63 1.96
CA VAL A 252 -2.57 -16.46 1.12
C VAL A 252 -2.61 -16.85 -0.35
N GLU A 253 -3.65 -16.44 -1.06
CA GLU A 253 -3.78 -16.61 -2.50
C GLU A 253 -3.11 -15.49 -3.29
N SER A 254 -3.18 -14.26 -2.76
CA SER A 254 -2.61 -13.08 -3.40
C SER A 254 -2.20 -12.03 -2.37
N PHE A 255 -1.40 -11.07 -2.82
CA PHE A 255 -1.04 -9.90 -2.02
C PHE A 255 -0.90 -8.66 -2.89
N ALA A 256 -1.12 -7.49 -2.30
CA ALA A 256 -0.87 -6.19 -2.92
C ALA A 256 0.18 -5.45 -2.10
N VAL A 257 1.22 -4.94 -2.76
CA VAL A 257 2.29 -4.19 -2.09
C VAL A 257 2.23 -2.73 -2.51
N TYR A 258 2.31 -1.87 -1.51
CA TYR A 258 2.29 -0.42 -1.65
C TYR A 258 3.55 0.16 -1.03
N ALA A 259 4.11 1.20 -1.66
CA ALA A 259 5.15 2.02 -1.06
C ALA A 259 4.78 3.49 -1.25
N TYR A 260 4.79 4.27 -0.18
CA TYR A 260 4.30 5.64 -0.19
C TYR A 260 5.02 6.49 0.86
N PRO A 261 5.13 7.83 0.65
CA PRO A 261 5.63 8.72 1.68
C PRO A 261 4.65 8.79 2.85
N VAL A 262 5.18 8.94 4.04
CA VAL A 262 4.44 9.23 5.27
C VAL A 262 4.80 10.65 5.68
N ASP A 263 3.79 11.50 5.81
CA ASP A 263 3.92 12.92 6.21
C ASP A 263 3.96 13.08 7.73
#